data_6fd9cce95e9bd2ce2dca431b1d960f9e
#
_entry.id   6fd9cce95e9bd2ce2dca431b1d960f9e
#
_cell.length_a   1.000
_cell.length_b   1.000
_cell.length_c   1.000
_cell.angle_alpha   90.00
_cell.angle_beta   90.00
_cell.angle_gamma   90.00
#
_symmetry.space_group_name_H-M   'P 1'
#
loop_
_entity.id
_entity.type
_entity.pdbx_description
1 polymer ?
#
loop_
_entity_poly.entity_id
_entity_poly.type
_entity_poly.pdbx_seq_one_letter_code
_entity_poly.pdbx_strand_id
1 'polypeptide(L)'
;LIPMLYAIYIKADIKNTFSLRLPKLRYILGGFIVWFGGYFIINITTRILISLFPEGADVLEAVNSSVMMDSFFASLIVVALIPAICEEILFRGFLLGAFKGESKKSKIWAVVMVGILFGIMHLNFIRIVPTAILGILFAYCALATKSIWTSVFMHFLNNGFSVCALYITQKYLRIAIDTNVTYTMPPISSILV
;
A
#
# COMPACT_ATOMS: atom_id res chain seq x y z
N LEU A 1 -0.69 -16.26 2.98
CA LEU A 1 0.08 -17.48 3.31
C LEU A 1 -0.41 -18.74 2.57
N ILE A 2 -1.72 -18.91 2.29
CA ILE A 2 -2.28 -20.10 1.62
C ILE A 2 -1.55 -20.44 0.30
N PRO A 3 -1.30 -19.49 -0.64
CA PRO A 3 -0.58 -19.82 -1.87
C PRO A 3 0.83 -20.34 -1.64
N MET A 4 1.49 -19.85 -0.58
CA MET A 4 2.85 -20.29 -0.22
C MET A 4 2.85 -21.71 0.36
N LEU A 5 1.88 -22.02 1.22
CA LEU A 5 1.70 -23.39 1.74
C LEU A 5 1.37 -24.38 0.62
N TYR A 6 0.51 -23.99 -0.32
CA TYR A 6 0.21 -24.82 -1.49
C TYR A 6 1.46 -25.07 -2.36
N ALA A 7 2.26 -24.01 -2.62
CA ALA A 7 3.50 -24.16 -3.38
C ALA A 7 4.51 -25.07 -2.68
N ILE A 8 4.60 -25.02 -1.35
CA ILE A 8 5.41 -25.97 -0.56
C ILE A 8 4.88 -27.40 -0.72
N TYR A 9 3.57 -27.58 -0.60
CA TYR A 9 2.92 -28.90 -0.74
C TYR A 9 3.23 -29.56 -2.09
N ILE A 10 3.15 -28.81 -3.20
CA ILE A 10 3.46 -29.31 -4.54
C ILE A 10 4.97 -29.30 -4.87
N LYS A 11 5.83 -28.99 -3.89
CA LYS A 11 7.31 -28.92 -4.04
C LYS A 11 7.75 -27.95 -5.14
N ALA A 12 7.03 -26.84 -5.34
CA ALA A 12 7.42 -25.81 -6.30
C ALA A 12 8.71 -25.08 -5.83
N ASP A 13 9.45 -24.52 -6.78
CA ASP A 13 10.57 -23.62 -6.48
C ASP A 13 10.05 -22.30 -5.90
N ILE A 14 9.94 -22.23 -4.58
CA ILE A 14 9.38 -21.09 -3.84
C ILE A 14 10.08 -19.79 -4.22
N LYS A 15 11.42 -19.81 -4.33
CA LYS A 15 12.21 -18.60 -4.64
C LYS A 15 11.88 -18.02 -6.00
N ASN A 16 11.73 -18.87 -7.00
CA ASN A 16 11.42 -18.44 -8.36
C ASN A 16 9.93 -18.19 -8.53
N THR A 17 9.05 -19.03 -7.97
CA THR A 17 7.60 -18.90 -8.03
C THR A 17 7.14 -17.57 -7.46
N PHE A 18 7.64 -17.17 -6.29
CA PHE A 18 7.27 -15.93 -5.62
C PHE A 18 8.24 -14.77 -5.87
N SER A 19 9.21 -14.93 -6.76
CA SER A 19 10.19 -13.87 -7.08
C SER A 19 10.92 -13.32 -5.84
N LEU A 20 11.35 -14.20 -4.93
CA LEU A 20 11.98 -13.84 -3.64
C LEU A 20 13.47 -13.47 -3.74
N ARG A 21 13.96 -13.17 -4.93
CA ARG A 21 15.35 -12.75 -5.14
C ARG A 21 15.55 -11.33 -4.59
N LEU A 22 16.63 -11.12 -3.84
CA LEU A 22 16.98 -9.78 -3.37
C LEU A 22 17.33 -8.88 -4.56
N PRO A 23 16.73 -7.66 -4.63
CA PRO A 23 17.00 -6.73 -5.71
C PRO A 23 18.35 -6.03 -5.48
N LYS A 24 18.95 -5.50 -6.56
CA LYS A 24 20.09 -4.58 -6.44
C LYS A 24 19.63 -3.27 -5.81
N LEU A 25 20.50 -2.59 -5.05
CA LEU A 25 20.20 -1.32 -4.37
C LEU A 25 19.59 -0.28 -5.32
N ARG A 26 20.09 -0.17 -6.56
CA ARG A 26 19.52 0.74 -7.57
C ARG A 26 18.02 0.54 -7.84
N TYR A 27 17.52 -0.68 -7.67
CA TYR A 27 16.10 -0.99 -7.86
C TYR A 27 15.25 -0.58 -6.65
N ILE A 28 15.82 -0.64 -5.45
CA ILE A 28 15.20 -0.09 -4.24
C ILE A 28 15.10 1.43 -4.35
N LEU A 29 16.19 2.11 -4.78
CA LEU A 29 16.19 3.55 -5.01
C LEU A 29 15.20 3.96 -6.11
N GLY A 30 15.15 3.20 -7.22
CA GLY A 30 14.15 3.40 -8.26
C GLY A 30 12.71 3.21 -7.75
N GLY A 31 12.49 2.18 -6.93
CA GLY A 31 11.20 1.94 -6.26
C GLY A 31 10.80 3.10 -5.34
N PHE A 32 11.74 3.67 -4.59
CA PHE A 32 11.49 4.87 -3.78
C PHE A 32 11.01 6.06 -4.63
N ILE A 33 11.65 6.34 -5.77
CA ILE A 33 11.27 7.43 -6.66
C ILE A 33 9.86 7.19 -7.23
N VAL A 34 9.57 5.96 -7.67
CA VAL A 34 8.25 5.59 -8.20
C VAL A 34 7.17 5.70 -7.10
N TRP A 35 7.45 5.21 -5.90
CA TRP A 35 6.54 5.38 -4.77
C TRP A 35 6.30 6.84 -4.43
N PHE A 36 7.35 7.66 -4.35
CA PHE A 36 7.24 9.07 -4.03
C PHE A 36 6.35 9.82 -5.04
N GLY A 37 6.57 9.63 -6.35
CA GLY A 37 5.69 10.18 -7.37
C GLY A 37 4.25 9.64 -7.29
N GLY A 38 4.11 8.32 -7.08
CA GLY A 38 2.83 7.66 -6.90
C GLY A 38 2.06 8.19 -5.69
N TYR A 39 2.74 8.49 -4.60
CA TYR A 39 2.16 9.07 -3.39
C TYR A 39 1.40 10.38 -3.68
N PHE A 40 1.96 11.28 -4.46
CA PHE A 40 1.24 12.49 -4.86
C PHE A 40 0.02 12.20 -5.73
N ILE A 41 0.14 11.28 -6.68
CA ILE A 41 -0.97 10.91 -7.56
C ILE A 41 -2.15 10.34 -6.74
N ILE A 42 -1.89 9.44 -5.80
CA ILE A 42 -2.96 8.85 -4.99
C ILE A 42 -3.60 9.89 -4.06
N ASN A 43 -2.82 10.80 -3.49
CA ASN A 43 -3.36 11.88 -2.67
C ASN A 43 -4.28 12.79 -3.49
N ILE A 44 -3.86 13.23 -4.67
CA ILE A 44 -4.69 14.02 -5.58
C ILE A 44 -5.98 13.25 -5.93
N THR A 45 -5.86 11.96 -6.28
CA THR A 45 -7.01 11.11 -6.60
C THR A 45 -7.98 11.00 -5.42
N THR A 46 -7.47 10.79 -4.21
CA THR A 46 -8.29 10.73 -3.00
C THR A 46 -9.01 12.06 -2.75
N ARG A 47 -8.33 13.21 -2.90
CA ARG A 47 -8.95 14.54 -2.77
C ARG A 47 -10.10 14.75 -3.77
N ILE A 48 -9.87 14.37 -5.02
CA ILE A 48 -10.91 14.43 -6.06
C ILE A 48 -12.11 13.57 -5.66
N LEU A 49 -11.87 12.33 -5.21
CA LEU A 49 -12.96 11.44 -4.80
C LEU A 49 -13.73 11.99 -3.59
N ILE A 50 -13.05 12.54 -2.59
CA ILE A 50 -13.72 13.17 -1.43
C ILE A 50 -14.50 14.43 -1.86
N SER A 51 -14.01 15.21 -2.82
CA SER A 51 -14.75 16.36 -3.32
C SER A 51 -16.04 15.97 -4.07
N LEU A 52 -16.04 14.80 -4.72
CA LEU A 52 -17.21 14.25 -5.41
C LEU A 52 -18.16 13.48 -4.48
N PHE A 53 -17.61 12.89 -3.41
CA PHE A 53 -18.30 12.05 -2.44
C PHE A 53 -17.88 12.46 -1.01
N PRO A 54 -18.39 13.57 -0.47
CA PRO A 54 -17.95 14.13 0.82
C PRO A 54 -18.07 13.16 2.00
N GLU A 55 -19.09 12.28 1.99
CA GLU A 55 -19.29 11.22 2.98
C GLU A 55 -18.11 10.24 3.06
N GLY A 56 -17.28 10.21 2.03
CA GLY A 56 -16.07 9.40 1.99
C GLY A 56 -15.00 9.84 2.98
N ALA A 57 -15.02 11.09 3.41
CA ALA A 57 -14.10 11.60 4.44
C ALA A 57 -14.33 10.90 5.78
N ASP A 58 -15.61 10.79 6.21
CA ASP A 58 -15.98 10.14 7.47
C ASP A 58 -15.61 8.64 7.45
N VAL A 59 -15.85 7.99 6.31
CA VAL A 59 -15.48 6.58 6.13
C VAL A 59 -13.96 6.40 6.21
N LEU A 60 -13.18 7.29 5.60
CA LEU A 60 -11.72 7.23 5.66
C LEU A 60 -11.21 7.46 7.08
N GLU A 61 -11.79 8.41 7.80
CA GLU A 61 -11.45 8.69 9.20
C GLU A 61 -11.78 7.51 10.11
N ALA A 62 -12.94 6.89 9.95
CA ALA A 62 -13.33 5.69 10.68
C ALA A 62 -12.36 4.52 10.45
N VAL A 63 -11.91 4.31 9.20
CA VAL A 63 -10.89 3.29 8.90
C VAL A 63 -9.55 3.63 9.55
N ASN A 64 -9.11 4.88 9.44
CA ASN A 64 -7.83 5.32 9.99
C ASN A 64 -7.80 5.20 11.53
N SER A 65 -8.89 5.55 12.21
CA SER A 65 -8.99 5.42 13.68
C SER A 65 -9.04 3.95 14.13
N SER A 66 -9.69 3.08 13.36
CA SER A 66 -9.84 1.65 13.70
C SER A 66 -8.55 0.84 13.60
N VAL A 67 -7.57 1.27 12.80
CA VAL A 67 -6.33 0.53 12.57
C VAL A 67 -5.17 1.01 13.46
N MET A 68 -5.31 2.15 14.14
CA MET A 68 -4.27 2.67 15.05
C MET A 68 -4.32 1.98 16.39
N MET A 69 -3.14 1.60 16.87
CA MET A 69 -2.94 1.00 18.20
C MET A 69 -2.32 2.03 19.15
N ASP A 70 -2.38 1.81 20.46
CA ASP A 70 -1.76 2.70 21.45
C ASP A 70 -0.24 2.81 21.28
N SER A 71 0.40 1.73 20.83
CA SER A 71 1.83 1.71 20.55
C SER A 71 2.13 2.02 19.09
N PHE A 72 2.95 3.04 18.86
CA PHE A 72 3.48 3.37 17.51
C PHE A 72 4.15 2.17 16.84
N PHE A 73 5.02 1.46 17.56
CA PHE A 73 5.72 0.30 17.02
C PHE A 73 4.78 -0.86 16.70
N ALA A 74 3.74 -1.08 17.51
CA ALA A 74 2.73 -2.08 17.22
C ALA A 74 1.95 -1.72 15.94
N SER A 75 1.53 -0.46 15.80
CA SER A 75 0.88 0.04 14.57
C SER A 75 1.79 -0.12 13.34
N LEU A 76 3.07 0.21 13.46
CA LEU A 76 4.03 0.07 12.36
C LEU A 76 4.20 -1.39 11.92
N ILE A 77 4.23 -2.32 12.86
CA ILE A 77 4.34 -3.76 12.54
C ILE A 77 3.03 -4.27 11.94
N VAL A 78 1.90 -4.02 12.59
CA VAL A 78 0.60 -4.63 12.21
C VAL A 78 0.00 -3.96 10.98
N VAL A 79 0.12 -2.64 10.83
CA VAL A 79 -0.51 -1.88 9.74
C VAL A 79 0.42 -1.71 8.54
N ALA A 80 1.75 -1.65 8.76
CA ALA A 80 2.69 -1.43 7.67
C ALA A 80 3.48 -2.67 7.28
N LEU A 81 4.18 -3.32 8.21
CA LEU A 81 5.12 -4.38 7.87
C LEU A 81 4.43 -5.69 7.47
N ILE A 82 3.49 -6.16 8.30
CA ILE A 82 2.78 -7.43 8.03
C ILE A 82 2.00 -7.38 6.72
N PRO A 83 1.16 -6.36 6.44
CA PRO A 83 0.46 -6.24 5.16
C PRO A 83 1.44 -6.16 3.99
N ALA A 84 2.50 -5.35 4.08
CA ALA A 84 3.50 -5.21 3.02
C ALA A 84 4.14 -6.56 2.63
N ILE A 85 4.37 -7.44 3.58
CA ILE A 85 4.93 -8.78 3.28
C ILE A 85 3.82 -9.71 2.76
N CYS A 86 2.70 -9.83 3.49
CA CYS A 86 1.67 -10.82 3.20
C CYS A 86 0.95 -10.55 1.87
N GLU A 87 0.62 -9.27 1.62
CA GLU A 87 -0.09 -8.87 0.42
C GLU A 87 0.83 -8.92 -0.81
N GLU A 88 2.11 -8.53 -0.68
CA GLU A 88 3.03 -8.63 -1.80
C GLU A 88 3.35 -10.08 -2.18
N ILE A 89 3.42 -11.01 -1.22
CA ILE A 89 3.52 -12.45 -1.50
C ILE A 89 2.29 -12.92 -2.30
N LEU A 90 1.08 -12.49 -1.92
CA LEU A 90 -0.15 -12.87 -2.62
C LEU A 90 -0.23 -12.23 -4.01
N PHE A 91 -0.12 -10.90 -4.08
CA PHE A 91 -0.41 -10.17 -5.32
C PHE A 91 0.77 -10.22 -6.31
N ARG A 92 2.01 -10.00 -5.87
CA ARG A 92 3.19 -9.92 -6.75
C ARG A 92 3.95 -11.22 -6.84
N GLY A 93 3.96 -11.99 -5.75
CA GLY A 93 4.53 -13.32 -5.75
C GLY A 93 3.66 -14.31 -6.52
N PHE A 94 2.39 -14.42 -6.16
CA PHE A 94 1.50 -15.46 -6.70
C PHE A 94 0.68 -14.98 -7.91
N LEU A 95 -0.23 -14.00 -7.72
CA LEU A 95 -1.18 -13.61 -8.77
C LEU A 95 -0.50 -13.03 -10.01
N LEU A 96 0.47 -12.15 -9.84
CA LEU A 96 1.24 -11.60 -10.96
C LEU A 96 1.99 -12.70 -11.72
N GLY A 97 2.52 -13.68 -11.00
CA GLY A 97 3.15 -14.86 -11.57
C GLY A 97 2.19 -15.69 -12.41
N ALA A 98 0.97 -15.90 -11.90
CA ALA A 98 -0.07 -16.69 -12.55
C ALA A 98 -0.66 -16.00 -13.80
N PHE A 99 -0.80 -14.68 -13.80
CA PHE A 99 -1.43 -13.93 -14.90
C PHE A 99 -0.46 -13.50 -16.00
N LYS A 100 0.83 -13.36 -15.70
CA LYS A 100 1.80 -12.93 -16.71
C LYS A 100 2.05 -14.03 -17.73
N GLY A 101 1.88 -13.71 -19.02
CA GLY A 101 2.36 -14.53 -20.12
C GLY A 101 3.70 -14.05 -20.66
N GLU A 102 4.14 -14.61 -21.78
CA GLU A 102 5.43 -14.31 -22.40
C GLU A 102 5.44 -12.94 -23.11
N SER A 103 4.32 -12.55 -23.74
CA SER A 103 4.25 -11.34 -24.55
C SER A 103 4.27 -10.07 -23.69
N LYS A 104 4.76 -8.96 -24.26
CA LYS A 104 4.71 -7.64 -23.61
C LYS A 104 3.27 -7.23 -23.26
N LYS A 105 2.31 -7.51 -24.13
CA LYS A 105 0.89 -7.21 -23.93
C LYS A 105 0.34 -7.96 -22.72
N SER A 106 0.61 -9.27 -22.62
CA SER A 106 0.19 -10.09 -21.49
C SER A 106 0.77 -9.61 -20.15
N LYS A 107 2.04 -9.20 -20.14
CA LYS A 107 2.69 -8.65 -18.93
C LYS A 107 2.04 -7.34 -18.48
N ILE A 108 1.70 -6.44 -19.42
CA ILE A 108 0.98 -5.20 -19.11
C ILE A 108 -0.41 -5.51 -18.53
N TRP A 109 -1.16 -6.41 -19.16
CA TRP A 109 -2.46 -6.84 -18.66
C TRP A 109 -2.39 -7.43 -17.25
N ALA A 110 -1.41 -8.28 -16.98
CA ALA A 110 -1.21 -8.85 -15.65
C ALA A 110 -0.95 -7.76 -14.59
N VAL A 111 -0.12 -6.76 -14.91
CA VAL A 111 0.17 -5.63 -14.02
C VAL A 111 -1.10 -4.83 -13.71
N VAL A 112 -1.89 -4.51 -14.72
CA VAL A 112 -3.15 -3.76 -14.56
C VAL A 112 -4.17 -4.57 -13.76
N MET A 113 -4.39 -5.82 -14.11
CA MET A 113 -5.36 -6.69 -13.43
C MET A 113 -5.01 -6.91 -11.96
N VAL A 114 -3.75 -7.17 -11.66
CA VAL A 114 -3.29 -7.35 -10.27
C VAL A 114 -3.42 -6.04 -9.47
N GLY A 115 -3.19 -4.89 -10.10
CA GLY A 115 -3.41 -3.59 -9.48
C GLY A 115 -4.88 -3.32 -9.17
N ILE A 116 -5.78 -3.63 -10.11
CA ILE A 116 -7.24 -3.49 -9.92
C ILE A 116 -7.72 -4.41 -8.79
N LEU A 117 -7.32 -5.69 -8.81
CA LEU A 117 -7.67 -6.64 -7.76
C LEU A 117 -7.17 -6.18 -6.38
N PHE A 118 -5.97 -5.60 -6.32
CA PHE A 118 -5.42 -5.02 -5.10
C PHE A 118 -6.29 -3.88 -4.57
N GLY A 119 -6.76 -3.00 -5.45
CA GLY A 119 -7.69 -1.92 -5.07
C GLY A 119 -9.02 -2.47 -4.54
N ILE A 120 -9.63 -3.41 -5.25
CA ILE A 120 -10.94 -4.00 -4.89
C ILE A 120 -10.88 -4.69 -3.53
N MET A 121 -9.77 -5.35 -3.18
CA MET A 121 -9.60 -6.03 -1.89
C MET A 121 -9.67 -5.09 -0.67
N HIS A 122 -9.55 -3.78 -0.86
CA HIS A 122 -9.70 -2.81 0.23
C HIS A 122 -11.16 -2.53 0.61
N LEU A 123 -12.15 -2.99 -0.19
CA LEU A 123 -13.59 -2.94 0.09
C LEU A 123 -14.13 -1.57 0.54
N ASN A 124 -13.42 -0.49 0.20
CA ASN A 124 -13.77 0.87 0.55
C ASN A 124 -13.73 1.71 -0.73
N PHE A 125 -14.87 2.27 -1.13
CA PHE A 125 -15.01 2.92 -2.45
C PHE A 125 -14.06 4.11 -2.66
N ILE A 126 -13.74 4.88 -1.59
CA ILE A 126 -12.75 5.96 -1.66
C ILE A 126 -11.33 5.43 -1.86
N ARG A 127 -11.03 4.24 -1.32
CA ARG A 127 -9.69 3.65 -1.39
C ARG A 127 -9.46 2.80 -2.64
N ILE A 128 -10.52 2.28 -3.27
CA ILE A 128 -10.38 1.35 -4.42
C ILE A 128 -9.50 1.94 -5.52
N VAL A 129 -9.79 3.16 -5.98
CA VAL A 129 -9.05 3.77 -7.10
C VAL A 129 -7.61 4.14 -6.72
N PRO A 130 -7.36 4.87 -5.62
CA PRO A 130 -5.99 5.18 -5.18
C PRO A 130 -5.15 3.93 -4.95
N THR A 131 -5.70 2.90 -4.27
CA THR A 131 -4.96 1.67 -4.01
C THR A 131 -4.78 0.81 -5.27
N ALA A 132 -5.69 0.85 -6.25
CA ALA A 132 -5.47 0.23 -7.55
C ALA A 132 -4.30 0.88 -8.30
N ILE A 133 -4.18 2.20 -8.27
CA ILE A 133 -3.05 2.93 -8.85
C ILE A 133 -1.73 2.49 -8.19
N LEU A 134 -1.67 2.49 -6.85
CA LEU A 134 -0.49 1.95 -6.14
C LEU A 134 -0.23 0.50 -6.51
N GLY A 135 -1.29 -0.29 -6.58
CA GLY A 135 -1.22 -1.69 -6.97
C GLY A 135 -0.56 -1.91 -8.33
N ILE A 136 -0.88 -1.08 -9.31
CA ILE A 136 -0.27 -1.09 -10.65
C ILE A 136 1.22 -0.73 -10.57
N LEU A 137 1.57 0.33 -9.82
CA LEU A 137 2.96 0.76 -9.64
C LEU A 137 3.81 -0.33 -8.98
N PHE A 138 3.30 -0.95 -7.92
CA PHE A 138 3.97 -2.03 -7.21
C PHE A 138 4.14 -3.27 -8.09
N ALA A 139 3.09 -3.66 -8.83
CA ALA A 139 3.17 -4.79 -9.76
C ALA A 139 4.16 -4.53 -10.91
N TYR A 140 4.19 -3.31 -11.45
CA TYR A 140 5.18 -2.92 -12.44
C TYR A 140 6.61 -3.02 -11.89
N CYS A 141 6.88 -2.49 -10.70
CA CYS A 141 8.20 -2.54 -10.08
C CYS A 141 8.63 -3.99 -9.77
N ALA A 142 7.74 -4.82 -9.24
CA ALA A 142 8.03 -6.23 -8.99
C ALA A 142 8.38 -6.98 -10.29
N LEU A 143 7.61 -6.74 -11.36
CA LEU A 143 7.87 -7.34 -12.67
C LEU A 143 9.20 -6.87 -13.27
N ALA A 144 9.47 -5.57 -13.25
CA ALA A 144 10.66 -4.95 -13.83
C ALA A 144 11.95 -5.39 -13.10
N THR A 145 11.89 -5.53 -11.78
CA THR A 145 13.03 -5.91 -10.95
C THR A 145 13.17 -7.44 -10.76
N LYS A 146 12.14 -8.21 -11.16
CA LYS A 146 12.02 -9.65 -10.91
C LYS A 146 12.15 -10.00 -9.42
N SER A 147 11.63 -9.11 -8.56
CA SER A 147 11.72 -9.22 -7.11
C SER A 147 10.52 -8.56 -6.44
N ILE A 148 9.86 -9.27 -5.53
CA ILE A 148 8.79 -8.68 -4.72
C ILE A 148 9.33 -7.72 -3.65
N TRP A 149 10.60 -7.82 -3.28
CA TRP A 149 11.17 -7.00 -2.20
C TRP A 149 11.19 -5.51 -2.54
N THR A 150 11.24 -5.14 -3.83
CA THR A 150 11.09 -3.75 -4.25
C THR A 150 9.68 -3.24 -3.94
N SER A 151 8.65 -4.02 -4.26
CA SER A 151 7.26 -3.64 -3.96
C SER A 151 6.93 -3.77 -2.47
N VAL A 152 7.49 -4.74 -1.75
CA VAL A 152 7.40 -4.81 -0.27
C VAL A 152 7.95 -3.52 0.36
N PHE A 153 9.10 -3.04 -0.10
CA PHE A 153 9.68 -1.80 0.38
C PHE A 153 8.77 -0.59 0.11
N MET A 154 8.26 -0.46 -1.13
CA MET A 154 7.34 0.62 -1.51
C MET A 154 6.04 0.58 -0.70
N HIS A 155 5.49 -0.61 -0.48
CA HIS A 155 4.28 -0.82 0.28
C HIS A 155 4.48 -0.49 1.77
N PHE A 156 5.59 -0.98 2.35
CA PHE A 156 5.98 -0.62 3.72
C PHE A 156 6.13 0.89 3.90
N LEU A 157 6.78 1.58 2.95
CA LEU A 157 6.89 3.05 2.98
C LEU A 157 5.52 3.72 2.94
N ASN A 158 4.62 3.27 2.07
CA ASN A 158 3.29 3.84 1.94
C ASN A 158 2.48 3.75 3.25
N ASN A 159 2.41 2.55 3.81
CA ASN A 159 1.65 2.33 5.03
C ASN A 159 2.36 2.91 6.26
N GLY A 160 3.69 2.79 6.32
CA GLY A 160 4.50 3.37 7.39
C GLY A 160 4.40 4.90 7.44
N PHE A 161 4.42 5.56 6.28
CA PHE A 161 4.22 7.00 6.21
C PHE A 161 2.82 7.41 6.72
N SER A 162 1.77 6.65 6.37
CA SER A 162 0.42 6.86 6.89
C SER A 162 0.35 6.69 8.41
N VAL A 163 0.98 5.63 8.96
CA VAL A 163 1.07 5.41 10.41
C VAL A 163 1.78 6.57 11.10
N CYS A 164 2.92 7.03 10.56
CA CYS A 164 3.64 8.18 11.10
C CYS A 164 2.79 9.45 11.11
N ALA A 165 2.13 9.75 9.98
CA ALA A 165 1.29 10.93 9.85
C ALA A 165 0.12 10.91 10.85
N LEU A 166 -0.59 9.79 10.96
CA LEU A 166 -1.69 9.62 11.92
C LEU A 166 -1.23 9.76 13.37
N TYR A 167 -0.10 9.12 13.71
CA TYR A 167 0.44 9.20 15.08
C TYR A 167 0.85 10.61 15.47
N ILE A 168 1.51 11.34 14.57
CA ILE A 168 1.88 12.73 14.75
C ILE A 168 0.62 13.59 14.95
N THR A 169 -0.37 13.44 14.07
CA THR A 169 -1.64 14.20 14.16
C THR A 169 -2.35 13.97 15.48
N GLN A 170 -2.48 12.71 15.92
CA GLN A 170 -3.12 12.39 17.20
C GLN A 170 -2.36 12.98 18.39
N LYS A 171 -1.02 12.95 18.36
CA LYS A 171 -0.19 13.55 19.41
C LYS A 171 -0.38 15.05 19.48
N TYR A 172 -0.39 15.77 18.35
CA TYR A 172 -0.62 17.21 18.32
C TYR A 172 -2.03 17.57 18.76
N LEU A 173 -3.05 16.80 18.36
CA LEU A 173 -4.42 17.02 18.79
C LEU A 173 -4.58 16.87 20.31
N ARG A 174 -3.95 15.85 20.92
CA ARG A 174 -3.95 15.69 22.38
C ARG A 174 -3.29 16.90 23.09
N ILE A 175 -2.13 17.34 22.60
CA ILE A 175 -1.44 18.51 23.17
C ILE A 175 -2.33 19.77 23.07
N ALA A 176 -3.00 19.98 21.95
CA ALA A 176 -3.90 21.11 21.75
C ALA A 176 -5.10 21.10 22.72
N ILE A 177 -5.68 19.92 22.98
CA ILE A 177 -6.78 19.74 23.95
C ILE A 177 -6.27 20.00 25.38
N ASP A 178 -5.15 19.43 25.76
CA ASP A 178 -4.57 19.53 27.10
C ASP A 178 -4.15 20.97 27.45
N THR A 179 -3.75 21.78 26.46
CA THR A 179 -3.30 23.16 26.67
C THR A 179 -4.40 24.19 26.55
N ASN A 180 -5.69 23.78 26.32
CA ASN A 180 -6.82 24.69 26.06
C ASN A 180 -6.58 25.69 24.92
N VAL A 181 -5.60 25.42 24.06
CA VAL A 181 -5.35 26.21 22.87
C VAL A 181 -6.33 25.77 21.80
N THR A 182 -7.31 26.62 21.51
CA THR A 182 -8.24 26.45 20.38
C THR A 182 -7.47 26.60 19.06
N TYR A 183 -6.71 25.58 18.69
CA TYR A 183 -6.25 25.46 17.32
C TYR A 183 -7.44 24.93 16.51
N THR A 184 -7.92 25.73 15.56
CA THR A 184 -8.72 25.23 14.47
C THR A 184 -7.80 24.37 13.61
N MET A 185 -7.61 23.09 14.01
CA MET A 185 -6.89 22.14 13.17
C MET A 185 -7.66 22.02 11.85
N PRO A 186 -6.97 22.08 10.72
CA PRO A 186 -7.60 21.65 9.48
C PRO A 186 -8.02 20.17 9.68
N PRO A 187 -9.19 19.78 9.17
CA PRO A 187 -9.69 18.41 9.35
C PRO A 187 -8.59 17.41 8.92
N ILE A 188 -8.48 16.30 9.63
CA ILE A 188 -7.47 15.25 9.37
C ILE A 188 -7.44 14.85 7.89
N SER A 189 -8.61 14.91 7.23
CA SER A 189 -8.76 14.75 5.78
C SER A 189 -7.90 15.72 4.95
N SER A 190 -7.52 16.87 5.46
CA SER A 190 -6.70 17.85 4.73
C SER A 190 -5.17 17.64 4.91
N ILE A 191 -4.77 16.80 5.89
CA ILE A 191 -3.36 16.52 6.21
C ILE A 191 -2.92 15.17 5.60
N LEU A 192 -3.87 14.24 5.46
CA LEU A 192 -3.62 12.86 5.00
C LEU A 192 -4.02 12.63 3.54
N VAL A 193 -4.33 13.66 2.86
CA VAL A 193 -4.67 13.61 1.44
C VAL A 193 -3.50 14.13 0.62
#